data_8ddb844019427dde97ae6886c851d54e
#
_entry.id   8ddb844019427dde97ae6886c851d54e
#
_cell.length_a   1.000
_cell.length_b   1.000
_cell.length_c   1.000
_cell.angle_alpha   90.00
_cell.angle_beta   90.00
_cell.angle_gamma   90.00
#
_symmetry.space_group_name_H-M   'P 1'
#
loop_
_entity.id
_entity.type
_entity.pdbx_description
1 polymer ?
#
loop_
_entity_poly.entity_id
_entity_poly.type
_entity_poly.pdbx_seq_one_letter_code
_entity_poly.pdbx_strand_id
1 'polypeptide(L)'
;DGVTLSTNLIRFCMEKGVTIDFFDRHCNHIASVLSPAFMQSSLWDAQKAMSFKDRNRLAVKIIVGKIKNQMNLCKYFNKYHKSVGIDAPFDELVKSLSGVLCKMKMSDNLDSNTLMGYEAVAAESYWEYIRQLMSDDEVEFYSRVKKGASDLVNSMLNYGYSLLYPRIWQAILKKRLNPYVGLVHYSEGNPNLVFDVIELFRSQAVDRVVISMIQKKEHTVMSGGLLDDETRNLLTRHVYERLNRYEKYRGEEKRLSEIIDLQISELASAIVSGTTYRPYMAKW
;
A
#
# COMPACT_ATOMS: atom_id res chain seq x y z
N ASP A 1 -10.78 -9.02 -21.06
CA ASP A 1 -11.27 -10.25 -21.70
C ASP A 1 -11.10 -10.14 -23.20
N GLY A 2 -10.66 -11.22 -23.88
CA GLY A 2 -10.49 -11.25 -25.33
C GLY A 2 -9.16 -10.68 -25.87
N VAL A 3 -8.17 -10.37 -25.02
CA VAL A 3 -6.83 -9.96 -25.48
C VAL A 3 -6.03 -11.21 -25.88
N THR A 4 -5.52 -11.22 -27.11
CA THR A 4 -4.63 -12.26 -27.63
C THR A 4 -3.20 -11.74 -27.66
N LEU A 5 -2.26 -12.50 -27.10
CA LEU A 5 -0.83 -12.19 -27.18
C LEU A 5 -0.17 -13.09 -28.24
N SER A 6 0.56 -12.46 -29.19
CA SER A 6 1.36 -13.23 -30.14
C SER A 6 2.64 -13.77 -29.47
N THR A 7 3.11 -14.92 -29.96
CA THR A 7 4.39 -15.49 -29.50
C THR A 7 5.58 -14.57 -29.76
N ASN A 8 5.52 -13.73 -30.80
CA ASN A 8 6.55 -12.73 -31.09
C ASN A 8 6.58 -11.62 -30.02
N LEU A 9 5.40 -11.16 -29.56
CA LEU A 9 5.32 -10.18 -28.48
C LEU A 9 5.87 -10.78 -27.18
N ILE A 10 5.47 -12.01 -26.85
CA ILE A 10 5.98 -12.72 -25.65
C ILE A 10 7.51 -12.83 -25.74
N ARG A 11 8.05 -13.28 -26.87
CA ARG A 11 9.50 -13.38 -27.08
C ARG A 11 10.19 -12.02 -26.86
N PHE A 12 9.69 -10.97 -27.50
CA PHE A 12 10.25 -9.62 -27.39
C PHE A 12 10.26 -9.13 -25.93
N CYS A 13 9.16 -9.32 -25.19
CA CYS A 13 9.10 -8.96 -23.77
C CYS A 13 10.14 -9.73 -22.95
N MET A 14 10.26 -11.04 -23.18
CA MET A 14 11.22 -11.88 -22.44
C MET A 14 12.67 -11.52 -22.74
N GLU A 15 13.01 -11.21 -23.98
CA GLU A 15 14.34 -10.72 -24.38
C GLU A 15 14.70 -9.36 -23.76
N LYS A 16 13.69 -8.50 -23.57
CA LYS A 16 13.85 -7.20 -22.91
C LYS A 16 13.75 -7.27 -21.38
N GLY A 17 13.51 -8.45 -20.81
CA GLY A 17 13.33 -8.62 -19.36
C GLY A 17 12.03 -7.98 -18.84
N VAL A 18 11.04 -7.79 -19.71
CA VAL A 18 9.71 -7.27 -19.34
C VAL A 18 8.83 -8.44 -18.98
N THR A 19 8.24 -8.44 -17.77
CA THR A 19 7.26 -9.44 -17.34
C THR A 19 5.89 -9.16 -17.93
N ILE A 20 5.10 -10.21 -18.18
CA ILE A 20 3.69 -10.10 -18.58
C ILE A 20 2.88 -10.73 -17.46
N ASP A 21 2.03 -9.95 -16.81
CA ASP A 21 1.23 -10.38 -15.68
C ASP A 21 -0.26 -10.34 -16.03
N PHE A 22 -0.98 -11.39 -15.68
CA PHE A 22 -2.42 -11.53 -15.91
C PHE A 22 -3.13 -11.39 -14.58
N PHE A 23 -4.14 -10.54 -14.56
CA PHE A 23 -5.02 -10.31 -13.42
C PHE A 23 -6.47 -10.54 -13.84
N ASP A 24 -7.29 -11.01 -12.92
CA ASP A 24 -8.75 -11.09 -13.13
C ASP A 24 -9.39 -9.68 -12.96
N ARG A 25 -10.70 -9.61 -13.19
CA ARG A 25 -11.49 -8.38 -13.02
C ARG A 25 -11.48 -7.81 -11.58
N HIS A 26 -11.07 -8.61 -10.62
CA HIS A 26 -10.94 -8.21 -9.21
C HIS A 26 -9.49 -7.87 -8.84
N CYS A 27 -8.60 -7.78 -9.85
CA CYS A 27 -7.16 -7.56 -9.71
C CYS A 27 -6.44 -8.68 -8.93
N ASN A 28 -7.00 -9.89 -8.83
CA ASN A 28 -6.27 -11.04 -8.34
C ASN A 28 -5.31 -11.53 -9.43
N HIS A 29 -4.07 -11.81 -9.04
CA HIS A 29 -3.09 -12.34 -9.97
C HIS A 29 -3.44 -13.76 -10.40
N ILE A 30 -3.47 -14.00 -11.72
CA ILE A 30 -3.79 -15.31 -12.32
C ILE A 30 -2.52 -16.04 -12.77
N ALA A 31 -1.66 -15.33 -13.51
CA ALA A 31 -0.45 -15.90 -14.09
C ALA A 31 0.58 -14.84 -14.43
N SER A 32 1.85 -15.24 -14.49
CA SER A 32 2.95 -14.42 -15.02
C SER A 32 3.74 -15.18 -16.06
N VAL A 33 4.14 -14.48 -17.12
CA VAL A 33 5.16 -14.95 -18.06
C VAL A 33 6.48 -14.27 -17.71
N LEU A 34 7.47 -15.05 -17.33
CA LEU A 34 8.76 -14.61 -16.82
C LEU A 34 9.89 -15.14 -17.71
N SER A 35 10.96 -14.35 -17.88
CA SER A 35 12.16 -14.84 -18.57
C SER A 35 12.89 -15.89 -17.74
N PRO A 36 13.62 -16.83 -18.36
CA PRO A 36 14.42 -17.83 -17.65
C PRO A 36 15.41 -17.21 -16.65
N ALA A 37 15.96 -16.03 -16.96
CA ALA A 37 16.85 -15.30 -16.06
C ALA A 37 16.18 -14.88 -14.74
N PHE A 38 14.85 -14.81 -14.70
CA PHE A 38 14.10 -14.53 -13.49
C PHE A 38 14.16 -15.72 -12.51
N MET A 39 14.04 -16.95 -13.03
CA MET A 39 14.05 -18.18 -12.24
C MET A 39 15.42 -18.48 -11.61
N GLN A 40 16.50 -17.90 -12.15
CA GLN A 40 17.87 -18.04 -11.66
C GLN A 40 18.28 -16.93 -10.67
N SER A 41 17.31 -16.28 -10.05
CA SER A 41 17.57 -15.17 -9.14
C SER A 41 18.09 -15.68 -7.78
N SER A 42 19.36 -15.46 -7.50
CA SER A 42 19.95 -15.68 -6.16
C SER A 42 19.25 -14.86 -5.05
N LEU A 43 18.47 -13.86 -5.45
CA LEU A 43 17.69 -13.04 -4.54
C LEU A 43 16.55 -13.84 -3.89
N TRP A 44 15.97 -14.82 -4.59
CA TRP A 44 14.95 -15.71 -4.02
C TRP A 44 15.54 -16.58 -2.90
N ASP A 45 16.74 -17.07 -3.11
CA ASP A 45 17.45 -17.86 -2.10
C ASP A 45 17.81 -16.99 -0.89
N ALA A 46 18.30 -15.77 -1.13
CA ALA A 46 18.58 -14.81 -0.08
C ALA A 46 17.29 -14.44 0.72
N GLN A 47 16.15 -14.25 0.06
CA GLN A 47 14.87 -14.00 0.75
C GLN A 47 14.46 -15.18 1.65
N LYS A 48 14.60 -16.42 1.16
CA LYS A 48 14.24 -17.62 1.92
C LYS A 48 15.22 -17.87 3.08
N ALA A 49 16.51 -17.65 2.85
CA ALA A 49 17.59 -17.87 3.82
C ALA A 49 17.71 -16.77 4.87
N MET A 50 16.94 -15.68 4.73
CA MET A 50 17.00 -14.55 5.67
C MET A 50 16.74 -15.00 7.11
N SER A 51 17.61 -14.60 8.04
CA SER A 51 17.44 -14.89 9.45
C SER A 51 16.14 -14.28 9.99
N PHE A 52 15.57 -14.87 11.04
CA PHE A 52 14.41 -14.30 11.71
C PHE A 52 14.66 -12.84 12.15
N LYS A 53 15.84 -12.57 12.70
CA LYS A 53 16.24 -11.23 13.16
C LYS A 53 16.25 -10.19 12.02
N ASP A 54 16.83 -10.53 10.86
CA ASP A 54 16.91 -9.63 9.72
C ASP A 54 15.53 -9.38 9.09
N ARG A 55 14.74 -10.45 8.97
CA ARG A 55 13.37 -10.39 8.48
C ARG A 55 12.52 -9.49 9.38
N ASN A 56 12.59 -9.69 10.69
CA ASN A 56 11.86 -8.89 11.68
C ASN A 56 12.29 -7.42 11.65
N ARG A 57 13.57 -7.15 11.49
CA ARG A 57 14.08 -5.77 11.34
C ARG A 57 13.43 -5.05 10.14
N LEU A 58 13.27 -5.74 9.01
CA LEU A 58 12.61 -5.19 7.83
C LEU A 58 11.10 -5.05 8.04
N ALA A 59 10.45 -6.05 8.67
CA ALA A 59 9.03 -6.01 9.03
C ALA A 59 8.69 -4.79 9.89
N VAL A 60 9.45 -4.56 10.96
CA VAL A 60 9.31 -3.38 11.83
C VAL A 60 9.43 -2.08 11.02
N LYS A 61 10.39 -1.99 10.09
CA LYS A 61 10.55 -0.80 9.25
C LYS A 61 9.33 -0.55 8.36
N ILE A 62 8.74 -1.59 7.78
CA ILE A 62 7.53 -1.48 6.96
C ILE A 62 6.36 -0.97 7.80
N ILE A 63 6.10 -1.57 8.97
CA ILE A 63 4.99 -1.14 9.84
C ILE A 63 5.20 0.28 10.37
N VAL A 64 6.42 0.64 10.77
CA VAL A 64 6.75 2.03 11.15
C VAL A 64 6.48 3.00 9.99
N GLY A 65 6.86 2.63 8.77
CA GLY A 65 6.58 3.43 7.58
C GLY A 65 5.08 3.62 7.33
N LYS A 66 4.30 2.53 7.42
CA LYS A 66 2.83 2.56 7.33
C LYS A 66 2.24 3.55 8.34
N ILE A 67 2.53 3.36 9.64
CA ILE A 67 1.97 4.20 10.72
C ILE A 67 2.34 5.68 10.51
N LYS A 68 3.59 5.98 10.14
CA LYS A 68 4.01 7.36 9.86
C LYS A 68 3.30 7.96 8.64
N ASN A 69 3.05 7.17 7.59
CA ASN A 69 2.32 7.63 6.42
C ASN A 69 0.85 7.89 6.73
N GLN A 70 0.21 7.06 7.55
CA GLN A 70 -1.13 7.29 8.08
C GLN A 70 -1.17 8.59 8.90
N MET A 71 -0.26 8.76 9.86
CA MET A 71 -0.18 9.99 10.66
C MET A 71 0.06 11.24 9.79
N ASN A 72 0.91 11.16 8.76
CA ASN A 72 1.16 12.28 7.86
C ASN A 72 -0.05 12.62 6.99
N LEU A 73 -0.83 11.63 6.57
CA LEU A 73 -2.09 11.87 5.88
C LEU A 73 -3.10 12.59 6.80
N CYS A 74 -3.23 12.14 8.04
CA CYS A 74 -4.10 12.81 9.02
C CYS A 74 -3.64 14.26 9.30
N LYS A 75 -2.33 14.52 9.39
CA LYS A 75 -1.80 15.91 9.48
C LYS A 75 -2.23 16.79 8.31
N TYR A 76 -2.20 16.23 7.10
CA TYR A 76 -2.63 16.95 5.91
C TYR A 76 -4.10 17.38 6.01
N PHE A 77 -5.00 16.44 6.33
CA PHE A 77 -6.42 16.74 6.46
C PHE A 77 -6.71 17.65 7.67
N ASN A 78 -6.06 17.42 8.80
CA ASN A 78 -6.24 18.27 9.98
C ASN A 78 -5.90 19.76 9.70
N LYS A 79 -4.83 20.00 8.94
CA LYS A 79 -4.48 21.37 8.54
C LYS A 79 -5.60 22.03 7.72
N TYR A 80 -6.20 21.29 6.79
CA TYR A 80 -7.31 21.76 5.99
C TYR A 80 -8.56 22.00 6.84
N HIS A 81 -8.94 21.04 7.68
CA HIS A 81 -10.13 21.12 8.53
C HIS A 81 -10.06 22.26 9.56
N LYS A 82 -8.90 22.46 10.19
CA LYS A 82 -8.70 23.61 11.08
C LYS A 82 -8.93 24.94 10.37
N SER A 83 -8.61 25.06 9.09
CA SER A 83 -8.84 26.28 8.32
C SER A 83 -10.33 26.55 8.02
N VAL A 84 -11.19 25.54 8.12
CA VAL A 84 -12.64 25.63 7.92
C VAL A 84 -13.45 25.42 9.21
N GLY A 85 -12.77 25.36 10.38
CA GLY A 85 -13.42 25.32 11.70
C GLY A 85 -13.90 23.93 12.15
N ILE A 86 -13.48 22.85 11.49
CA ILE A 86 -13.78 21.47 11.90
C ILE A 86 -12.73 21.00 12.91
N ASP A 87 -13.16 20.64 14.11
CA ASP A 87 -12.29 20.14 15.19
C ASP A 87 -12.40 18.62 15.28
N ALA A 88 -11.50 17.91 14.61
CA ALA A 88 -11.34 16.48 14.76
C ALA A 88 -10.28 16.19 15.86
N PRO A 89 -10.38 15.10 16.65
CA PRO A 89 -9.49 14.82 17.77
C PRO A 89 -8.10 14.36 17.32
N PHE A 90 -7.43 15.24 16.60
CA PHE A 90 -6.11 14.97 16.01
C PHE A 90 -5.03 14.71 17.08
N ASP A 91 -5.10 15.39 18.21
CA ASP A 91 -4.09 15.24 19.29
C ASP A 91 -4.18 13.84 19.95
N GLU A 92 -5.38 13.28 20.06
CA GLU A 92 -5.58 11.92 20.55
C GLU A 92 -4.99 10.89 19.58
N LEU A 93 -5.22 11.05 18.27
CA LEU A 93 -4.60 10.24 17.24
C LEU A 93 -3.06 10.30 17.34
N VAL A 94 -2.49 11.49 17.39
CA VAL A 94 -1.02 11.68 17.47
C VAL A 94 -0.45 11.03 18.73
N LYS A 95 -1.11 11.16 19.87
CA LYS A 95 -0.73 10.53 21.13
C LYS A 95 -0.73 9.00 21.01
N SER A 96 -1.81 8.43 20.44
CA SER A 96 -1.95 6.98 20.23
C SER A 96 -0.85 6.46 19.31
N LEU A 97 -0.72 7.01 18.08
CA LEU A 97 0.25 6.54 17.09
C LEU A 97 1.70 6.75 17.54
N SER A 98 2.00 7.87 18.22
CA SER A 98 3.34 8.12 18.78
C SER A 98 3.66 7.15 19.91
N GLY A 99 2.68 6.79 20.74
CA GLY A 99 2.83 5.79 21.79
C GLY A 99 3.16 4.40 21.21
N VAL A 100 2.46 3.97 20.15
CA VAL A 100 2.76 2.72 19.44
C VAL A 100 4.18 2.75 18.87
N LEU A 101 4.55 3.82 18.15
CA LEU A 101 5.89 3.98 17.57
C LEU A 101 6.99 3.97 18.63
N CYS A 102 6.75 4.56 19.80
CA CYS A 102 7.69 4.55 20.92
C CYS A 102 7.89 3.13 21.46
N LYS A 103 6.81 2.38 21.72
CA LYS A 103 6.86 0.98 22.15
C LYS A 103 7.62 0.10 21.15
N MET A 104 7.35 0.25 19.85
CA MET A 104 8.07 -0.47 18.81
C MET A 104 9.57 -0.16 18.77
N LYS A 105 9.96 1.07 19.08
CA LYS A 105 11.38 1.50 19.12
C LYS A 105 12.13 0.95 20.33
N MET A 106 11.44 0.81 21.46
CA MET A 106 12.05 0.33 22.73
C MET A 106 12.19 -1.19 22.80
N SER A 107 11.57 -1.93 21.88
CA SER A 107 11.56 -3.39 21.88
C SER A 107 12.61 -3.93 20.90
N ASP A 108 13.63 -4.61 21.43
CA ASP A 108 14.74 -5.14 20.61
C ASP A 108 14.36 -6.35 19.76
N ASN A 109 13.34 -7.14 20.18
CA ASN A 109 12.89 -8.34 19.50
C ASN A 109 11.36 -8.43 19.53
N LEU A 110 10.71 -7.79 18.57
CA LEU A 110 9.27 -7.93 18.38
C LEU A 110 8.98 -9.21 17.62
N ASP A 111 8.25 -10.15 18.22
CA ASP A 111 7.69 -11.25 17.45
C ASP A 111 6.56 -10.75 16.51
N SER A 112 6.21 -11.59 15.53
CA SER A 112 5.19 -11.21 14.53
C SER A 112 3.84 -10.89 15.15
N ASN A 113 3.42 -11.59 16.21
CA ASN A 113 2.13 -11.38 16.85
C ASN A 113 2.10 -10.02 17.56
N THR A 114 3.16 -9.70 18.30
CA THR A 114 3.30 -8.38 18.95
C THR A 114 3.34 -7.25 17.93
N LEU A 115 4.07 -7.44 16.81
CA LEU A 115 4.12 -6.46 15.74
C LEU A 115 2.76 -6.23 15.08
N MET A 116 2.01 -7.30 14.80
CA MET A 116 0.65 -7.23 14.28
C MET A 116 -0.32 -6.59 15.30
N GLY A 117 -0.13 -6.84 16.59
CA GLY A 117 -0.90 -6.17 17.67
C GLY A 117 -0.69 -4.65 17.66
N TYR A 118 0.55 -4.19 17.53
CA TYR A 118 0.84 -2.76 17.39
C TYR A 118 0.25 -2.15 16.10
N GLU A 119 0.30 -2.90 15.00
CA GLU A 119 -0.32 -2.49 13.74
C GLU A 119 -1.84 -2.34 13.89
N ALA A 120 -2.50 -3.29 14.55
CA ALA A 120 -3.94 -3.27 14.79
C ALA A 120 -4.37 -2.04 15.61
N VAL A 121 -3.70 -1.75 16.73
CA VAL A 121 -3.97 -0.56 17.55
C VAL A 121 -3.78 0.73 16.75
N ALA A 122 -2.70 0.81 15.95
CA ALA A 122 -2.47 1.98 15.11
C ALA A 122 -3.55 2.13 14.02
N ALA A 123 -3.98 1.01 13.42
CA ALA A 123 -5.03 1.02 12.39
C ALA A 123 -6.39 1.43 12.97
N GLU A 124 -6.74 0.96 14.17
CA GLU A 124 -7.96 1.35 14.87
C GLU A 124 -8.00 2.86 15.11
N SER A 125 -6.95 3.43 15.71
CA SER A 125 -6.85 4.88 15.94
C SER A 125 -6.91 5.69 14.65
N TYR A 126 -6.26 5.19 13.59
CA TYR A 126 -6.26 5.85 12.27
C TYR A 126 -7.67 5.89 11.67
N TRP A 127 -8.38 4.75 11.63
CA TRP A 127 -9.71 4.67 11.04
C TRP A 127 -10.76 5.39 11.87
N GLU A 128 -10.60 5.41 13.19
CA GLU A 128 -11.46 6.22 14.06
C GLU A 128 -11.33 7.72 13.75
N TYR A 129 -10.10 8.22 13.57
CA TYR A 129 -9.89 9.59 13.15
C TYR A 129 -10.51 9.87 11.78
N ILE A 130 -10.32 8.98 10.79
CA ILE A 130 -10.92 9.12 9.45
C ILE A 130 -12.45 9.11 9.53
N ARG A 131 -13.05 8.28 10.37
CA ARG A 131 -14.49 8.24 10.61
C ARG A 131 -15.01 9.59 11.11
N GLN A 132 -14.34 10.16 12.09
CA GLN A 132 -14.71 11.47 12.63
C GLN A 132 -14.48 12.60 11.62
N LEU A 133 -13.41 12.50 10.84
CA LEU A 133 -13.12 13.45 9.75
C LEU A 133 -14.24 13.51 8.68
N MET A 134 -14.97 12.42 8.48
CA MET A 134 -16.05 12.30 7.48
C MET A 134 -17.44 12.34 8.13
N SER A 135 -17.55 12.64 9.42
CA SER A 135 -18.84 12.60 10.15
C SER A 135 -19.86 13.63 9.65
N ASP A 136 -19.40 14.73 9.07
CA ASP A 136 -20.26 15.80 8.52
C ASP A 136 -20.62 15.56 7.05
N ASP A 137 -20.00 14.56 6.41
CA ASP A 137 -20.32 14.13 5.06
C ASP A 137 -21.54 13.20 5.12
N GLU A 138 -22.47 13.31 4.18
CA GLU A 138 -23.69 12.49 4.09
C GLU A 138 -23.35 11.01 3.74
N VAL A 139 -22.25 10.48 4.30
CA VAL A 139 -21.70 9.15 3.97
C VAL A 139 -21.53 8.32 5.23
N GLU A 140 -22.18 7.17 5.24
CA GLU A 140 -22.03 6.22 6.35
C GLU A 140 -20.68 5.51 6.29
N PHE A 141 -19.82 5.73 7.29
CA PHE A 141 -18.57 5.02 7.50
C PHE A 141 -18.36 4.74 8.99
N TYR A 142 -18.59 3.50 9.41
CA TYR A 142 -18.48 3.10 10.82
C TYR A 142 -17.11 2.55 11.19
N SER A 143 -16.56 1.70 10.33
CA SER A 143 -15.26 1.08 10.54
C SER A 143 -14.68 0.53 9.24
N ARG A 144 -13.39 0.16 9.25
CA ARG A 144 -12.74 -0.45 8.08
C ARG A 144 -13.12 -1.92 7.91
N VAL A 145 -13.83 -2.25 6.83
CA VAL A 145 -14.23 -3.61 6.43
C VAL A 145 -13.48 -4.03 5.17
N LYS A 146 -12.68 -5.10 5.27
CA LYS A 146 -11.83 -5.59 4.16
C LYS A 146 -12.62 -6.47 3.16
N LYS A 147 -13.43 -7.40 3.66
CA LYS A 147 -14.24 -8.34 2.84
C LYS A 147 -15.71 -8.17 3.17
N GLY A 148 -16.57 -8.25 2.14
CA GLY A 148 -18.01 -8.11 2.33
C GLY A 148 -18.45 -6.69 2.68
N ALA A 149 -17.68 -5.68 2.28
CA ALA A 149 -18.06 -4.29 2.45
C ALA A 149 -19.35 -3.98 1.70
N SER A 150 -20.31 -3.37 2.37
CA SER A 150 -21.60 -2.96 1.83
C SER A 150 -21.78 -1.45 1.81
N ASP A 151 -20.85 -0.70 2.41
CA ASP A 151 -20.84 0.76 2.41
C ASP A 151 -19.94 1.33 1.30
N LEU A 152 -20.22 2.57 0.93
CA LEU A 152 -19.54 3.27 -0.15
C LEU A 152 -18.03 3.44 0.11
N VAL A 153 -17.65 3.89 1.30
CA VAL A 153 -16.25 4.22 1.62
C VAL A 153 -15.38 2.97 1.58
N ASN A 154 -15.81 1.90 2.24
CA ASN A 154 -15.08 0.62 2.23
C ASN A 154 -15.01 0.03 0.82
N SER A 155 -16.08 0.14 0.02
CA SER A 155 -16.11 -0.31 -1.37
C SER A 155 -15.10 0.46 -2.24
N MET A 156 -15.04 1.80 -2.09
CA MET A 156 -14.04 2.63 -2.76
C MET A 156 -12.60 2.31 -2.32
N LEU A 157 -12.37 2.13 -1.02
CA LEU A 157 -11.05 1.76 -0.49
C LEU A 157 -10.61 0.39 -1.02
N ASN A 158 -11.50 -0.61 -1.01
CA ASN A 158 -11.21 -1.96 -1.51
C ASN A 158 -10.87 -1.92 -3.01
N TYR A 159 -11.68 -1.20 -3.79
CA TYR A 159 -11.43 -1.03 -5.22
C TYR A 159 -10.11 -0.27 -5.49
N GLY A 160 -9.85 0.82 -4.78
CA GLY A 160 -8.60 1.56 -4.90
C GLY A 160 -7.36 0.73 -4.55
N TYR A 161 -7.44 -0.13 -3.51
CA TYR A 161 -6.34 -1.04 -3.18
C TYR A 161 -6.13 -2.12 -4.26
N SER A 162 -7.20 -2.58 -4.91
CA SER A 162 -7.06 -3.50 -6.04
C SER A 162 -6.38 -2.86 -7.26
N LEU A 163 -6.52 -1.53 -7.46
CA LEU A 163 -5.77 -0.79 -8.48
C LEU A 163 -4.28 -0.62 -8.13
N LEU A 164 -3.96 -0.46 -6.83
CA LEU A 164 -2.57 -0.32 -6.37
C LEU A 164 -1.82 -1.66 -6.39
N TYR A 165 -2.50 -2.77 -6.14
CA TYR A 165 -1.93 -4.10 -6.02
C TYR A 165 -1.09 -4.52 -7.24
N PRO A 166 -1.57 -4.45 -8.51
CA PRO A 166 -0.78 -4.81 -9.67
C PRO A 166 0.49 -3.95 -9.81
N ARG A 167 0.44 -2.68 -9.41
CA ARG A 167 1.60 -1.79 -9.47
C ARG A 167 2.72 -2.23 -8.51
N ILE A 168 2.35 -2.66 -7.30
CA ILE A 168 3.32 -3.21 -6.33
C ILE A 168 3.84 -4.56 -6.81
N TRP A 169 2.96 -5.42 -7.32
CA TRP A 169 3.31 -6.72 -7.90
C TRP A 169 4.39 -6.58 -8.98
N GLN A 170 4.13 -5.73 -9.98
CA GLN A 170 5.07 -5.46 -11.07
C GLN A 170 6.42 -4.95 -10.58
N ALA A 171 6.43 -4.05 -9.60
CA ALA A 171 7.67 -3.51 -9.06
C ALA A 171 8.50 -4.58 -8.33
N ILE A 172 7.85 -5.50 -7.60
CA ILE A 172 8.49 -6.64 -6.94
C ILE A 172 9.12 -7.57 -8.00
N LEU A 173 8.36 -7.95 -9.03
CA LEU A 173 8.86 -8.80 -10.10
C LEU A 173 9.99 -8.11 -10.89
N LYS A 174 9.87 -6.82 -11.21
CA LYS A 174 10.92 -6.05 -11.90
C LYS A 174 12.27 -6.11 -11.16
N LYS A 175 12.25 -6.24 -9.83
CA LYS A 175 13.45 -6.41 -9.01
C LYS A 175 13.79 -7.87 -8.72
N ARG A 176 13.11 -8.82 -9.35
CA ARG A 176 13.30 -10.26 -9.21
C ARG A 176 13.16 -10.75 -7.76
N LEU A 177 12.34 -10.06 -6.95
CA LEU A 177 11.93 -10.54 -5.64
C LEU A 177 10.81 -11.57 -5.78
N ASN A 178 10.77 -12.52 -4.86
CA ASN A 178 9.66 -13.48 -4.78
C ASN A 178 8.47 -12.83 -4.06
N PRO A 179 7.32 -12.63 -4.74
CA PRO A 179 6.16 -11.99 -4.14
C PRO A 179 5.53 -12.80 -2.98
N TYR A 180 5.80 -14.10 -2.89
CA TYR A 180 5.23 -14.99 -1.87
C TYR A 180 6.04 -15.04 -0.57
N VAL A 181 7.30 -14.58 -0.58
CA VAL A 181 8.17 -14.59 0.62
C VAL A 181 8.02 -13.26 1.35
N GLY A 182 7.08 -13.19 2.30
CA GLY A 182 6.78 -12.01 3.10
C GLY A 182 7.77 -11.72 4.23
N LEU A 183 7.60 -10.56 4.83
CA LEU A 183 8.36 -10.04 5.98
C LEU A 183 7.50 -9.97 7.25
N VAL A 184 6.24 -9.55 7.11
CA VAL A 184 5.24 -9.41 8.17
C VAL A 184 4.23 -10.55 8.13
N HIS A 185 3.67 -10.81 6.94
CA HIS A 185 2.65 -11.84 6.71
C HIS A 185 3.28 -13.17 6.28
N TYR A 186 2.70 -14.28 6.75
CA TYR A 186 3.20 -15.64 6.51
C TYR A 186 2.07 -16.62 6.13
N SER A 187 1.07 -16.15 5.42
CA SER A 187 -0.03 -17.02 4.97
C SER A 187 0.41 -17.83 3.76
N GLU A 188 0.26 -19.17 3.83
CA GLU A 188 0.60 -20.06 2.73
C GLU A 188 -0.24 -19.75 1.47
N GLY A 189 0.39 -19.81 0.30
CA GLY A 189 -0.26 -19.55 -0.99
C GLY A 189 -0.56 -18.09 -1.29
N ASN A 190 -0.32 -17.16 -0.36
CA ASN A 190 -0.59 -15.74 -0.55
C ASN A 190 0.68 -14.95 -0.93
N PRO A 191 0.56 -13.90 -1.74
CA PRO A 191 1.67 -13.03 -2.12
C PRO A 191 2.03 -12.07 -0.97
N ASN A 192 2.57 -12.65 0.10
CA ASN A 192 2.79 -11.96 1.38
C ASN A 192 3.67 -10.71 1.25
N LEU A 193 4.69 -10.73 0.38
CA LEU A 193 5.54 -9.56 0.18
C LEU A 193 4.78 -8.40 -0.48
N VAL A 194 3.85 -8.71 -1.38
CA VAL A 194 2.98 -7.69 -1.99
C VAL A 194 2.11 -7.05 -0.92
N PHE A 195 1.52 -7.87 -0.03
CA PHE A 195 0.71 -7.37 1.08
C PHE A 195 1.52 -6.56 2.09
N ASP A 196 2.78 -6.91 2.32
CA ASP A 196 3.65 -6.15 3.20
C ASP A 196 4.00 -4.78 2.62
N VAL A 197 4.45 -4.76 1.36
CA VAL A 197 4.95 -3.53 0.73
C VAL A 197 3.82 -2.54 0.41
N ILE A 198 2.63 -3.03 0.01
CA ILE A 198 1.49 -2.17 -0.31
C ILE A 198 1.07 -1.30 0.88
N GLU A 199 1.28 -1.77 2.12
CA GLU A 199 0.94 -1.03 3.33
C GLU A 199 1.66 0.33 3.42
N LEU A 200 2.86 0.45 2.87
CA LEU A 200 3.60 1.72 2.82
C LEU A 200 2.90 2.79 1.97
N PHE A 201 2.08 2.36 1.02
CA PHE A 201 1.54 3.25 -0.01
C PHE A 201 0.03 3.45 0.08
N ARG A 202 -0.72 2.57 0.78
CA ARG A 202 -2.19 2.63 0.86
C ARG A 202 -2.70 4.01 1.23
N SER A 203 -2.21 4.57 2.33
CA SER A 203 -2.69 5.87 2.82
C SER A 203 -2.42 6.99 1.83
N GLN A 204 -1.27 6.97 1.15
CA GLN A 204 -0.87 8.05 0.25
C GLN A 204 -1.43 7.91 -1.17
N ALA A 205 -1.61 6.69 -1.65
CA ALA A 205 -2.08 6.42 -3.02
C ALA A 205 -3.61 6.31 -3.10
N VAL A 206 -4.26 5.76 -2.08
CA VAL A 206 -5.68 5.40 -2.12
C VAL A 206 -6.51 6.15 -1.07
N ASP A 207 -6.19 6.01 0.23
CA ASP A 207 -7.03 6.60 1.29
C ASP A 207 -7.18 8.12 1.07
N ARG A 208 -6.08 8.80 0.73
CA ARG A 208 -6.09 10.22 0.40
C ARG A 208 -7.04 10.56 -0.76
N VAL A 209 -7.07 9.73 -1.79
CA VAL A 209 -7.93 9.92 -2.97
C VAL A 209 -9.39 9.75 -2.56
N VAL A 210 -9.72 8.64 -1.90
CA VAL A 210 -11.09 8.33 -1.46
C VAL A 210 -11.65 9.43 -0.55
N ILE A 211 -10.90 9.82 0.48
CA ILE A 211 -11.32 10.87 1.41
C ILE A 211 -11.51 12.20 0.65
N SER A 212 -10.57 12.55 -0.25
CA SER A 212 -10.70 13.80 -1.02
C SER A 212 -11.90 13.80 -1.97
N MET A 213 -12.25 12.67 -2.60
CA MET A 213 -13.44 12.57 -3.47
C MET A 213 -14.72 12.79 -2.66
N ILE A 214 -14.83 12.16 -1.48
CA ILE A 214 -15.98 12.28 -0.60
C ILE A 214 -16.14 13.75 -0.13
N GLN A 215 -15.07 14.35 0.41
CA GLN A 215 -15.09 15.72 0.91
C GLN A 215 -15.39 16.78 -0.17
N LYS A 216 -15.00 16.50 -1.42
CA LYS A 216 -15.33 17.36 -2.56
C LYS A 216 -16.71 17.09 -3.13
N LYS A 217 -17.46 16.14 -2.56
CA LYS A 217 -18.76 15.69 -3.06
C LYS A 217 -18.75 15.34 -4.55
N GLU A 218 -17.64 14.69 -4.98
CA GLU A 218 -17.54 14.15 -6.33
C GLU A 218 -18.56 13.02 -6.51
N HIS A 219 -18.84 12.61 -7.76
CA HIS A 219 -19.74 11.49 -8.02
C HIS A 219 -19.21 10.20 -7.38
N THR A 220 -19.88 9.76 -6.33
CA THR A 220 -19.53 8.56 -5.57
C THR A 220 -20.82 7.81 -5.20
N VAL A 221 -21.19 6.83 -6.04
CA VAL A 221 -22.48 6.16 -5.97
C VAL A 221 -22.30 4.64 -5.97
N MET A 222 -23.15 3.97 -5.21
CA MET A 222 -23.32 2.51 -5.26
C MET A 222 -24.64 2.17 -5.95
N SER A 223 -24.61 1.18 -6.84
CA SER A 223 -25.76 0.61 -7.51
C SER A 223 -25.73 -0.92 -7.41
N GLY A 224 -26.80 -1.51 -6.90
CA GLY A 224 -26.90 -2.96 -6.73
C GLY A 224 -25.83 -3.56 -5.79
N GLY A 225 -25.38 -2.82 -4.79
CA GLY A 225 -24.35 -3.26 -3.82
C GLY A 225 -22.90 -3.16 -4.32
N LEU A 226 -22.69 -2.56 -5.49
CA LEU A 226 -21.37 -2.33 -6.10
C LEU A 226 -21.20 -0.84 -6.42
N LEU A 227 -19.96 -0.39 -6.55
CA LEU A 227 -19.68 0.94 -7.12
C LEU A 227 -20.18 1.00 -8.55
N ASP A 228 -20.87 2.07 -8.94
CA ASP A 228 -21.26 2.26 -10.32
C ASP A 228 -20.06 2.50 -11.26
N ASP A 229 -20.29 2.44 -12.57
CA ASP A 229 -19.21 2.56 -13.56
C ASP A 229 -18.54 3.92 -13.53
N GLU A 230 -19.29 4.99 -13.28
CA GLU A 230 -18.74 6.35 -13.21
C GLU A 230 -17.85 6.52 -12.00
N THR A 231 -18.27 6.07 -10.82
CA THR A 231 -17.45 6.08 -9.60
C THR A 231 -16.17 5.26 -9.79
N ARG A 232 -16.25 4.06 -10.40
CA ARG A 232 -15.06 3.24 -10.67
C ARG A 232 -14.08 3.94 -11.61
N ASN A 233 -14.59 4.54 -12.69
CA ASN A 233 -13.76 5.26 -13.68
C ASN A 233 -13.11 6.49 -13.05
N LEU A 234 -13.85 7.25 -12.27
CA LEU A 234 -13.37 8.45 -11.59
C LEU A 234 -12.28 8.09 -10.56
N LEU A 235 -12.55 7.10 -9.71
CA LEU A 235 -11.58 6.63 -8.71
C LEU A 235 -10.32 6.06 -9.38
N THR A 236 -10.46 5.29 -10.46
CA THR A 236 -9.33 4.77 -11.24
C THR A 236 -8.47 5.94 -11.75
N ARG A 237 -9.07 6.93 -12.39
CA ARG A 237 -8.36 8.12 -12.88
C ARG A 237 -7.59 8.82 -11.76
N HIS A 238 -8.25 9.11 -10.63
CA HIS A 238 -7.62 9.81 -9.51
C HIS A 238 -6.49 9.01 -8.86
N VAL A 239 -6.62 7.70 -8.73
CA VAL A 239 -5.53 6.85 -8.22
C VAL A 239 -4.33 6.87 -9.18
N TYR A 240 -4.54 6.78 -10.49
CA TYR A 240 -3.45 6.87 -11.47
C TYR A 240 -2.83 8.28 -11.51
N GLU A 241 -3.61 9.34 -11.46
CA GLU A 241 -3.10 10.71 -11.33
C GLU A 241 -2.25 10.86 -10.06
N ARG A 242 -2.72 10.28 -8.94
CA ARG A 242 -1.99 10.30 -7.67
C ARG A 242 -0.66 9.54 -7.75
N LEU A 243 -0.61 8.40 -8.40
CA LEU A 243 0.63 7.63 -8.63
C LEU A 243 1.63 8.39 -9.52
N ASN A 244 1.14 9.23 -10.42
CA ASN A 244 1.96 10.03 -11.32
C ASN A 244 2.32 11.43 -10.76
N ARG A 245 1.78 11.79 -9.60
CA ARG A 245 2.08 13.07 -8.96
C ARG A 245 3.48 13.07 -8.35
N TYR A 246 4.21 14.18 -8.55
CA TYR A 246 5.52 14.40 -7.95
C TYR A 246 5.42 14.67 -6.46
N GLU A 247 6.37 14.14 -5.71
CA GLU A 247 6.55 14.32 -4.28
C GLU A 247 8.03 14.54 -3.93
N LYS A 248 8.27 15.27 -2.84
CA LYS A 248 9.63 15.39 -2.31
C LYS A 248 10.06 14.08 -1.67
N TYR A 249 11.03 13.42 -2.29
CA TYR A 249 11.63 12.19 -1.80
C TYR A 249 13.14 12.33 -1.71
N ARG A 250 13.68 12.34 -0.47
CA ARG A 250 15.13 12.45 -0.18
C ARG A 250 15.83 13.63 -0.85
N GLY A 251 15.16 14.76 -0.95
CA GLY A 251 15.70 15.98 -1.52
C GLY A 251 15.38 16.19 -3.01
N GLU A 252 14.88 15.17 -3.69
CA GLU A 252 14.50 15.22 -5.09
C GLU A 252 12.98 15.15 -5.26
N GLU A 253 12.48 15.60 -6.40
CA GLU A 253 11.09 15.39 -6.80
C GLU A 253 10.98 14.10 -7.62
N LYS A 254 10.13 13.18 -7.17
CA LYS A 254 9.89 11.88 -7.80
C LYS A 254 8.40 11.59 -7.85
N ARG A 255 7.94 10.92 -8.89
CA ARG A 255 6.56 10.41 -8.92
C ARG A 255 6.38 9.34 -7.86
N LEU A 256 5.17 9.24 -7.29
CA LEU A 256 4.90 8.20 -6.29
C LEU A 256 5.14 6.79 -6.86
N SER A 257 4.84 6.59 -8.16
CA SER A 257 5.16 5.33 -8.87
C SER A 257 6.66 5.03 -8.94
N GLU A 258 7.51 6.04 -9.12
CA GLU A 258 8.97 5.89 -9.11
C GLU A 258 9.49 5.59 -7.70
N ILE A 259 8.87 6.21 -6.68
CA ILE A 259 9.19 5.94 -5.26
C ILE A 259 8.89 4.48 -4.91
N ILE A 260 7.81 3.90 -5.43
CA ILE A 260 7.52 2.47 -5.29
C ILE A 260 8.68 1.63 -5.81
N ASP A 261 9.15 1.88 -7.05
CA ASP A 261 10.27 1.15 -7.66
C ASP A 261 11.58 1.28 -6.84
N LEU A 262 11.87 2.49 -6.35
CA LEU A 262 13.04 2.77 -5.51
C LEU A 262 12.95 2.03 -4.17
N GLN A 263 11.80 2.04 -3.51
CA GLN A 263 11.60 1.36 -2.23
C GLN A 263 11.81 -0.15 -2.35
N ILE A 264 11.32 -0.76 -3.43
CA ILE A 264 11.53 -2.19 -3.67
C ILE A 264 12.98 -2.49 -4.03
N SER A 265 13.65 -1.59 -4.76
CA SER A 265 15.10 -1.70 -5.04
C SER A 265 15.93 -1.67 -3.76
N GLU A 266 15.62 -0.77 -2.83
CA GLU A 266 16.29 -0.68 -1.54
C GLU A 266 16.01 -1.88 -0.64
N LEU A 267 14.76 -2.38 -0.68
CA LEU A 267 14.40 -3.60 0.03
C LEU A 267 15.21 -4.80 -0.50
N ALA A 268 15.34 -4.95 -1.82
CA ALA A 268 16.17 -5.99 -2.43
C ALA A 268 17.64 -5.88 -1.97
N SER A 269 18.20 -4.66 -1.97
CA SER A 269 19.56 -4.42 -1.49
C SER A 269 19.72 -4.76 0.01
N ALA A 270 18.71 -4.43 0.82
CA ALA A 270 18.74 -4.75 2.25
C ALA A 270 18.69 -6.25 2.51
N ILE A 271 17.97 -7.02 1.68
CA ILE A 271 17.89 -8.47 1.76
C ILE A 271 19.22 -9.13 1.42
N VAL A 272 19.89 -8.68 0.36
CA VAL A 272 21.15 -9.29 -0.13
C VAL A 272 22.36 -8.83 0.67
N SER A 273 22.48 -7.54 0.92
CA SER A 273 23.72 -6.92 1.43
C SER A 273 23.58 -6.44 2.88
N GLY A 274 22.43 -6.66 3.53
CA GLY A 274 22.20 -6.20 4.91
C GLY A 274 22.19 -4.67 5.05
N THR A 275 22.08 -3.92 3.94
CA THR A 275 22.05 -2.46 3.96
C THR A 275 20.85 -1.94 4.76
N THR A 276 20.96 -0.72 5.28
CA THR A 276 19.86 -0.13 6.05
C THR A 276 18.69 0.24 5.15
N TYR A 277 17.57 -0.46 5.28
CA TYR A 277 16.31 -0.11 4.63
C TYR A 277 15.68 1.11 5.34
N ARG A 278 15.29 2.12 4.55
CA ARG A 278 14.58 3.31 5.01
C ARG A 278 13.24 3.39 4.32
N PRO A 279 12.12 3.07 5.01
CA PRO A 279 10.80 3.05 4.39
C PRO A 279 10.41 4.44 3.89
N TYR A 280 9.62 4.46 2.83
CA TYR A 280 9.00 5.69 2.35
C TYR A 280 8.16 6.35 3.44
N MET A 281 8.34 7.65 3.60
CA MET A 281 7.55 8.51 4.47
C MET A 281 7.21 9.78 3.69
N ALA A 282 5.92 9.98 3.43
CA ALA A 282 5.43 11.20 2.80
C ALA A 282 5.79 12.43 3.65
N LYS A 283 6.17 13.50 2.98
CA LYS A 283 6.42 14.81 3.61
C LYS A 283 5.33 15.78 3.14
N TRP A 284 4.87 16.59 4.07
CA TRP A 284 3.85 17.63 3.86
C TRP A 284 4.37 18.97 4.33
#